data_54efc14bf8c425267954b181803bb256
#
_entry.id   54efc14bf8c425267954b181803bb256
#
_cell.length_a   1.000
_cell.length_b   1.000
_cell.length_c   1.000
_cell.angle_alpha   90.00
_cell.angle_beta   90.00
_cell.angle_gamma   90.00
#
_symmetry.space_group_name_H-M   'P 1'
#
loop_
_entity.id
_entity.type
_entity.pdbx_description
1 polymer ?
#
loop_
_entity_poly.entity_id
_entity_poly.type
_entity_poly.pdbx_seq_one_letter_code
_entity_poly.pdbx_strand_id
1 'polypeptide(L)'
;MRLILSLCLSFPLGLLSALDFPSTPPVEPRAASKTFHLLDGFEMQLIAGEPLVTDPVAITYDADGRAYVCEMNDYPYTDKAAHKPAQENPADQSIGKVRLLTDTDGDGAFDRATVFADGLSWPTGAACWKGGVFVTATPDVWYLKDTNDDGVADVRQRVFTGFKKLNVQAVMNNPVWGLDHRIYVAGGSNGGEIQRVPGSEHILPWPKAFKPIPIKRNDFSFDPVTGEVRLESGGARFGHTFDDWGNRFLCNIRNPCQHVVLPYRSLARNPDPCQTLGAGRQPFAKKRTRRRRGRDLIQRHHGLSRRCVSGSVSGLRVRRRRGRQSLLPDETCS
;
A
#
# COMPACT_ATOMS: atom_id res chain seq x y z
N MET A 1 30.00 -39.81 60.12
CA MET A 1 28.57 -39.59 60.03
C MET A 1 28.33 -38.10 59.85
N ARG A 2 28.26 -37.63 58.61
CA ARG A 2 28.03 -36.19 58.26
C ARG A 2 26.65 -36.08 57.64
N LEU A 3 25.74 -35.42 58.32
CA LEU A 3 24.41 -35.05 57.85
C LEU A 3 24.56 -33.90 56.86
N ILE A 4 24.10 -34.08 55.60
CA ILE A 4 23.94 -33.02 54.63
C ILE A 4 22.46 -32.61 54.69
N LEU A 5 22.24 -31.41 55.23
CA LEU A 5 20.93 -30.76 55.28
C LEU A 5 20.66 -30.16 53.89
N SER A 6 19.74 -30.72 53.14
CA SER A 6 19.29 -30.24 51.82
C SER A 6 18.21 -29.18 52.04
N LEU A 7 18.58 -27.93 51.82
CA LEU A 7 17.67 -26.78 51.92
C LEU A 7 16.91 -26.66 50.58
N CYS A 8 15.68 -27.12 50.52
CA CYS A 8 14.80 -26.87 49.39
C CYS A 8 14.29 -25.42 49.42
N LEU A 9 14.87 -24.53 48.58
CA LEU A 9 14.29 -23.24 48.31
C LEU A 9 13.05 -23.41 47.41
N SER A 10 11.87 -23.36 48.00
CA SER A 10 10.62 -23.19 47.26
C SER A 10 10.51 -21.73 46.82
N PHE A 11 10.83 -21.48 45.51
CA PHE A 11 10.45 -20.24 44.89
C PHE A 11 8.93 -20.22 44.68
N PRO A 12 8.21 -19.19 45.13
CA PRO A 12 6.83 -19.02 44.75
C PRO A 12 6.79 -18.75 43.24
N LEU A 13 6.16 -19.67 42.49
CA LEU A 13 5.73 -19.34 41.13
C LEU A 13 4.73 -18.18 41.26
N GLY A 14 5.25 -16.94 41.08
CA GLY A 14 4.40 -15.78 40.89
C GLY A 14 3.58 -16.03 39.63
N LEU A 15 2.26 -16.09 39.78
CA LEU A 15 1.33 -16.01 38.66
C LEU A 15 1.71 -14.72 37.89
N LEU A 16 2.34 -14.90 36.73
CA LEU A 16 2.32 -13.87 35.70
C LEU A 16 0.85 -13.71 35.32
N SER A 17 0.18 -12.74 35.91
CA SER A 17 -1.09 -12.26 35.40
C SER A 17 -0.84 -11.89 33.93
N ALA A 18 -1.47 -12.62 33.02
CA ALA A 18 -1.53 -12.20 31.63
C ALA A 18 -2.01 -10.75 31.65
N LEU A 19 -1.22 -9.85 31.06
CA LEU A 19 -1.66 -8.47 30.85
C LEU A 19 -2.92 -8.56 30.00
N ASP A 20 -4.07 -8.36 30.62
CA ASP A 20 -5.34 -8.21 29.89
C ASP A 20 -5.21 -6.93 29.05
N PHE A 21 -4.90 -7.12 27.77
CA PHE A 21 -5.00 -6.03 26.82
C PHE A 21 -6.48 -5.67 26.68
N PRO A 22 -6.80 -4.36 26.76
CA PRO A 22 -8.19 -3.95 26.56
C PRO A 22 -8.65 -4.41 25.18
N SER A 23 -9.60 -5.35 25.15
CA SER A 23 -10.26 -5.76 23.92
C SER A 23 -11.43 -4.81 23.64
N THR A 24 -11.41 -4.21 22.46
CA THR A 24 -12.56 -3.46 21.98
C THR A 24 -13.49 -4.42 21.25
N PRO A 25 -14.75 -4.59 21.66
CA PRO A 25 -15.69 -5.46 20.96
C PRO A 25 -15.91 -4.94 19.52
N PRO A 26 -16.27 -5.81 18.57
CA PRO A 26 -16.67 -5.39 17.23
C PRO A 26 -17.81 -4.37 17.31
N VAL A 27 -17.72 -3.34 16.47
CA VAL A 27 -18.70 -2.26 16.39
C VAL A 27 -19.23 -2.18 14.96
N GLU A 28 -20.53 -2.01 14.81
CA GLU A 28 -21.18 -1.81 13.52
C GLU A 28 -20.54 -0.64 12.75
N PRO A 29 -20.38 -0.73 11.42
CA PRO A 29 -19.68 0.27 10.61
C PRO A 29 -20.18 1.71 10.84
N ARG A 30 -21.51 1.89 10.94
CA ARG A 30 -22.13 3.21 11.18
C ARG A 30 -21.81 3.81 12.55
N ALA A 31 -21.48 2.98 13.52
CA ALA A 31 -21.11 3.41 14.87
C ALA A 31 -19.60 3.53 15.05
N ALA A 32 -18.81 2.94 14.15
CA ALA A 32 -17.35 2.88 14.28
C ALA A 32 -16.70 4.27 14.29
N SER A 33 -17.19 5.23 13.51
CA SER A 33 -16.66 6.61 13.49
C SER A 33 -16.67 7.29 14.85
N LYS A 34 -17.61 6.93 15.72
CA LYS A 34 -17.79 7.49 17.08
C LYS A 34 -16.77 6.95 18.08
N THR A 35 -16.08 5.85 17.76
CA THR A 35 -15.10 5.22 18.65
C THR A 35 -13.69 5.85 18.52
N PHE A 36 -13.48 6.74 17.56
CA PHE A 36 -12.21 7.39 17.35
C PHE A 36 -12.07 8.68 18.16
N HIS A 37 -10.93 8.83 18.83
CA HIS A 37 -10.57 10.08 19.48
C HIS A 37 -9.72 10.91 18.53
N LEU A 38 -10.26 12.00 18.04
CA LEU A 38 -9.64 12.87 17.06
C LEU A 38 -9.12 14.15 17.67
N LEU A 39 -8.12 14.75 17.02
CA LEU A 39 -7.69 16.10 17.34
C LEU A 39 -8.77 17.11 16.94
N ASP A 40 -8.78 18.25 17.63
CA ASP A 40 -9.70 19.35 17.31
C ASP A 40 -9.55 19.79 15.84
N GLY A 41 -10.68 20.02 15.18
CA GLY A 41 -10.73 20.40 13.77
C GLY A 41 -10.70 19.22 12.79
N PHE A 42 -10.72 17.97 13.27
CA PHE A 42 -10.86 16.78 12.44
C PHE A 42 -12.16 16.04 12.76
N GLU A 43 -12.69 15.38 11.77
CA GLU A 43 -13.80 14.45 11.93
C GLU A 43 -13.53 13.15 11.16
N MET A 44 -14.11 12.04 11.64
CA MET A 44 -14.06 10.74 10.98
C MET A 44 -15.39 10.51 10.27
N GLN A 45 -15.32 10.29 8.95
CA GLN A 45 -16.48 10.01 8.12
C GLN A 45 -16.38 8.58 7.57
N LEU A 46 -17.46 7.83 7.69
CA LEU A 46 -17.61 6.53 7.03
C LEU A 46 -17.95 6.80 5.56
N ILE A 47 -17.07 6.35 4.64
CA ILE A 47 -17.28 6.49 3.20
C ILE A 47 -17.79 5.21 2.54
N ALA A 48 -17.48 4.05 3.11
CA ALA A 48 -18.01 2.75 2.72
C ALA A 48 -17.78 1.74 3.84
N GLY A 49 -18.66 0.76 3.94
CA GLY A 49 -18.57 -0.38 4.85
C GLY A 49 -19.28 -1.57 4.25
N GLU A 50 -19.27 -2.70 4.95
CA GLU A 50 -20.06 -3.86 4.53
C GLU A 50 -21.54 -3.53 4.39
N PRO A 51 -22.23 -4.03 3.34
CA PRO A 51 -21.76 -5.01 2.34
C PRO A 51 -21.12 -4.40 1.07
N LEU A 52 -20.93 -3.06 1.01
CA LEU A 52 -20.38 -2.40 -0.18
C LEU A 52 -18.93 -2.83 -0.45
N VAL A 53 -18.14 -3.04 0.61
CA VAL A 53 -16.75 -3.50 0.55
C VAL A 53 -16.49 -4.58 1.58
N THR A 54 -15.62 -5.54 1.24
CA THR A 54 -15.14 -6.61 2.12
C THR A 54 -13.63 -6.74 1.99
N ASP A 55 -12.90 -6.93 3.10
CA ASP A 55 -11.44 -7.11 3.13
C ASP A 55 -10.64 -6.10 2.25
N PRO A 56 -10.94 -4.78 2.31
CA PRO A 56 -10.29 -3.81 1.46
C PRO A 56 -8.83 -3.58 1.87
N VAL A 57 -7.90 -3.63 0.90
CA VAL A 57 -6.46 -3.42 1.14
C VAL A 57 -5.93 -2.17 0.46
N ALA A 58 -6.60 -1.67 -0.56
CA ALA A 58 -6.22 -0.45 -1.27
C ALA A 58 -7.43 0.23 -1.91
N ILE A 59 -7.36 1.55 -2.02
CA ILE A 59 -8.37 2.38 -2.67
C ILE A 59 -7.69 3.41 -3.55
N THR A 60 -8.22 3.63 -4.76
CA THR A 60 -7.83 4.72 -5.66
C THR A 60 -9.08 5.35 -6.25
N TYR A 61 -8.96 6.63 -6.64
CA TYR A 61 -10.07 7.39 -7.21
C TYR A 61 -9.77 7.75 -8.66
N ASP A 62 -10.79 7.72 -9.49
CA ASP A 62 -10.71 8.26 -10.84
C ASP A 62 -11.04 9.77 -10.88
N ALA A 63 -11.06 10.34 -12.09
CA ALA A 63 -11.32 11.76 -12.29
C ALA A 63 -12.78 12.14 -11.95
N ASP A 64 -13.70 11.17 -12.01
CA ASP A 64 -15.13 11.36 -11.76
C ASP A 64 -15.48 11.15 -10.28
N GLY A 65 -14.49 10.83 -9.43
CA GLY A 65 -14.67 10.61 -8.00
C GLY A 65 -15.12 9.19 -7.63
N ARG A 66 -15.26 8.29 -8.60
CA ARG A 66 -15.54 6.88 -8.33
C ARG A 66 -14.31 6.22 -7.70
N ALA A 67 -14.51 5.26 -6.82
CA ALA A 67 -13.42 4.58 -6.14
C ALA A 67 -13.26 3.12 -6.59
N TYR A 68 -12.03 2.75 -6.95
CA TYR A 68 -11.65 1.36 -7.18
C TYR A 68 -11.02 0.81 -5.91
N VAL A 69 -11.64 -0.22 -5.33
CA VAL A 69 -11.20 -0.86 -4.09
C VAL A 69 -10.69 -2.25 -4.38
N CYS A 70 -9.43 -2.52 -4.04
CA CYS A 70 -8.88 -3.87 -4.10
C CYS A 70 -9.29 -4.63 -2.85
N GLU A 71 -9.96 -5.76 -3.02
CA GLU A 71 -10.38 -6.68 -1.97
C GLU A 71 -9.54 -7.96 -2.03
N MET A 72 -8.78 -8.25 -0.97
CA MET A 72 -7.92 -9.43 -0.90
C MET A 72 -8.61 -10.55 -0.11
N ASN A 73 -9.71 -11.08 -0.69
CA ASN A 73 -10.50 -12.14 -0.07
C ASN A 73 -9.74 -13.49 0.03
N ASP A 74 -8.64 -13.64 -0.71
CA ASP A 74 -7.71 -14.78 -0.68
C ASP A 74 -6.56 -14.61 0.33
N TYR A 75 -6.68 -13.69 1.30
CA TYR A 75 -5.67 -13.49 2.35
C TYR A 75 -5.91 -14.42 3.56
N PRO A 76 -4.85 -15.02 4.12
CA PRO A 76 -3.49 -15.09 3.58
C PRO A 76 -3.35 -16.15 2.49
N TYR A 77 -4.21 -17.16 2.46
CA TYR A 77 -4.26 -18.27 1.52
C TYR A 77 -5.64 -18.91 1.55
N THR A 78 -6.16 -19.34 0.43
CA THR A 78 -7.46 -20.04 0.35
C THR A 78 -7.35 -21.48 0.86
N ASP A 79 -6.20 -22.13 0.66
CA ASP A 79 -5.91 -23.46 1.21
C ASP A 79 -4.78 -23.38 2.26
N LYS A 80 -5.19 -23.17 3.51
CA LYS A 80 -4.25 -23.09 4.64
C LYS A 80 -3.59 -24.45 4.98
N ALA A 81 -4.24 -25.57 4.67
CA ALA A 81 -3.72 -26.90 4.98
C ALA A 81 -2.58 -27.30 4.02
N ALA A 82 -2.65 -26.90 2.76
CA ALA A 82 -1.61 -27.14 1.76
C ALA A 82 -0.51 -26.08 1.75
N HIS A 83 -0.67 -24.98 2.52
CA HIS A 83 0.28 -23.88 2.53
C HIS A 83 1.68 -24.30 3.01
N LYS A 84 2.69 -24.02 2.19
CA LYS A 84 4.11 -24.20 2.53
C LYS A 84 4.80 -22.84 2.53
N PRO A 85 5.40 -22.39 3.65
CA PRO A 85 6.11 -21.13 3.72
C PRO A 85 7.20 -20.98 2.64
N ALA A 86 7.33 -19.81 2.04
CA ALA A 86 8.31 -19.47 1.01
C ALA A 86 8.24 -20.29 -0.30
N GLN A 87 7.12 -20.98 -0.53
CA GLN A 87 6.81 -21.69 -1.78
C GLN A 87 5.50 -21.16 -2.35
N GLU A 88 5.35 -21.26 -3.66
CA GLU A 88 4.03 -21.05 -4.28
C GLU A 88 3.11 -22.22 -3.93
N ASN A 89 1.84 -21.89 -3.68
CA ASN A 89 0.82 -22.86 -3.31
C ASN A 89 -0.16 -22.98 -4.49
N PRO A 90 -0.04 -24.03 -5.31
CA PRO A 90 -0.88 -24.18 -6.53
C PRO A 90 -2.36 -24.41 -6.21
N ALA A 91 -2.69 -24.82 -4.99
CA ALA A 91 -4.07 -24.98 -4.54
C ALA A 91 -4.76 -23.66 -4.17
N ASP A 92 -4.01 -22.54 -4.05
CA ASP A 92 -4.60 -21.25 -3.78
C ASP A 92 -5.45 -20.79 -4.96
N GLN A 93 -6.70 -20.46 -4.67
CA GLN A 93 -7.64 -19.92 -5.65
C GLN A 93 -7.55 -18.40 -5.68
N SER A 94 -7.61 -17.84 -6.89
CA SER A 94 -7.66 -16.38 -7.08
C SER A 94 -9.10 -15.91 -6.91
N ILE A 95 -9.48 -15.49 -5.70
CA ILE A 95 -10.82 -14.99 -5.37
C ILE A 95 -10.84 -13.51 -5.01
N GLY A 96 -9.67 -12.84 -5.10
CA GLY A 96 -9.56 -11.40 -4.92
C GLY A 96 -10.33 -10.63 -6.01
N LYS A 97 -10.75 -9.41 -5.67
CA LYS A 97 -11.63 -8.58 -6.51
C LYS A 97 -11.17 -7.13 -6.55
N VAL A 98 -11.67 -6.42 -7.54
CA VAL A 98 -11.73 -4.95 -7.54
C VAL A 98 -13.20 -4.57 -7.53
N ARG A 99 -13.59 -3.74 -6.56
CA ARG A 99 -14.91 -3.10 -6.51
C ARG A 99 -14.85 -1.70 -7.08
N LEU A 100 -15.86 -1.32 -7.82
CA LEU A 100 -16.13 0.06 -8.22
C LEU A 100 -17.23 0.60 -7.31
N LEU A 101 -16.89 1.66 -6.56
CA LEU A 101 -17.83 2.37 -5.69
C LEU A 101 -18.22 3.69 -6.33
N THR A 102 -19.49 4.02 -6.24
CA THR A 102 -20.07 5.28 -6.72
C THR A 102 -20.89 5.92 -5.60
N ASP A 103 -20.73 7.23 -5.45
CA ASP A 103 -21.58 8.10 -4.66
C ASP A 103 -22.63 8.64 -5.62
N THR A 104 -23.89 8.16 -5.52
CA THR A 104 -24.92 8.49 -6.49
C THR A 104 -25.76 9.69 -6.09
N ASP A 105 -25.74 10.07 -4.81
CA ASP A 105 -26.49 11.21 -4.27
C ASP A 105 -25.62 12.43 -3.92
N GLY A 106 -24.27 12.27 -3.99
CA GLY A 106 -23.32 13.35 -3.81
C GLY A 106 -23.09 13.77 -2.36
N ASP A 107 -23.44 12.92 -1.39
CA ASP A 107 -23.27 13.22 0.04
C ASP A 107 -21.85 13.00 0.55
N GLY A 108 -20.98 12.39 -0.27
CA GLY A 108 -19.56 12.12 0.00
C GLY A 108 -19.33 10.76 0.64
N ALA A 109 -20.34 9.92 0.78
CA ALA A 109 -20.24 8.50 1.08
C ALA A 109 -20.67 7.69 -0.15
N PHE A 110 -20.12 6.48 -0.28
CA PHE A 110 -20.51 5.60 -1.37
C PHE A 110 -21.74 4.81 -0.99
N ASP A 111 -22.70 4.77 -1.89
CA ASP A 111 -23.98 4.08 -1.72
C ASP A 111 -24.19 2.92 -2.70
N ARG A 112 -23.38 2.87 -3.77
CA ARG A 112 -23.43 1.82 -4.78
C ARG A 112 -22.06 1.15 -4.96
N ALA A 113 -22.06 -0.18 -5.08
CA ALA A 113 -20.87 -0.98 -5.37
C ALA A 113 -21.16 -2.02 -6.45
N THR A 114 -20.24 -2.12 -7.44
CA THR A 114 -20.22 -3.18 -8.44
C THR A 114 -18.94 -4.00 -8.32
N VAL A 115 -18.98 -5.30 -8.66
CA VAL A 115 -17.77 -6.10 -8.83
C VAL A 115 -17.17 -5.73 -10.18
N PHE A 116 -16.21 -4.81 -10.17
CA PHE A 116 -15.54 -4.35 -11.38
C PHE A 116 -14.71 -5.45 -12.04
N ALA A 117 -13.99 -6.24 -11.26
CA ALA A 117 -13.30 -7.44 -11.72
C ALA A 117 -13.11 -8.41 -10.54
N ASP A 118 -13.19 -9.70 -10.84
CA ASP A 118 -12.98 -10.80 -9.91
C ASP A 118 -11.87 -11.74 -10.39
N GLY A 119 -11.64 -12.84 -9.66
CA GLY A 119 -10.66 -13.86 -10.05
C GLY A 119 -9.22 -13.34 -10.04
N LEU A 120 -8.91 -12.30 -9.29
CA LEU A 120 -7.57 -11.72 -9.17
C LEU A 120 -6.81 -12.37 -8.00
N SER A 121 -5.53 -12.65 -8.23
CA SER A 121 -4.67 -13.22 -7.20
C SER A 121 -4.02 -12.12 -6.38
N TRP A 122 -4.34 -12.03 -5.09
CA TRP A 122 -3.79 -11.05 -4.16
C TRP A 122 -3.73 -9.63 -4.74
N PRO A 123 -4.86 -8.99 -5.08
CA PRO A 123 -4.88 -7.62 -5.56
C PRO A 123 -4.43 -6.67 -4.43
N THR A 124 -3.41 -5.86 -4.70
CA THR A 124 -2.70 -5.06 -3.68
C THR A 124 -2.70 -3.57 -3.96
N GLY A 125 -3.27 -3.14 -5.05
CA GLY A 125 -3.39 -1.72 -5.38
C GLY A 125 -3.78 -1.47 -6.82
N ALA A 126 -4.23 -0.25 -7.09
CA ALA A 126 -4.70 0.18 -8.39
C ALA A 126 -4.25 1.61 -8.71
N ALA A 127 -4.09 1.92 -10.00
CA ALA A 127 -3.78 3.26 -10.50
C ALA A 127 -4.57 3.52 -11.79
N CYS A 128 -5.37 4.59 -11.82
CA CYS A 128 -6.24 4.92 -12.96
C CYS A 128 -5.44 5.42 -14.17
N TRP A 129 -5.84 4.99 -15.37
CA TRP A 129 -5.23 5.36 -16.64
C TRP A 129 -6.23 5.22 -17.80
N LYS A 130 -6.40 6.26 -18.61
CA LYS A 130 -7.23 6.26 -19.85
C LYS A 130 -8.61 5.62 -19.70
N GLY A 131 -9.31 5.94 -18.61
CA GLY A 131 -10.64 5.41 -18.33
C GLY A 131 -10.66 3.95 -17.87
N GLY A 132 -9.51 3.36 -17.59
CA GLY A 132 -9.34 2.06 -16.95
C GLY A 132 -8.38 2.16 -15.77
N VAL A 133 -7.92 1.04 -15.27
CA VAL A 133 -7.08 0.95 -14.07
C VAL A 133 -6.03 -0.14 -14.20
N PHE A 134 -4.77 0.20 -13.88
CA PHE A 134 -3.74 -0.82 -13.66
C PHE A 134 -3.90 -1.38 -12.26
N VAL A 135 -3.93 -2.71 -12.13
CA VAL A 135 -4.06 -3.42 -10.86
C VAL A 135 -2.86 -4.32 -10.64
N THR A 136 -2.20 -4.17 -9.51
CA THR A 136 -1.15 -5.10 -9.06
C THR A 136 -1.82 -6.30 -8.39
N ALA A 137 -1.70 -7.47 -9.02
CA ALA A 137 -2.27 -8.73 -8.53
C ALA A 137 -1.29 -9.87 -8.85
N THR A 138 -0.39 -10.15 -7.89
CA THR A 138 0.74 -11.09 -8.07
C THR A 138 0.26 -12.47 -8.56
N PRO A 139 0.87 -13.05 -9.64
CA PRO A 139 2.15 -12.69 -10.25
C PRO A 139 2.08 -11.65 -11.38
N ASP A 140 0.95 -10.99 -11.58
CA ASP A 140 0.67 -10.18 -12.75
C ASP A 140 0.37 -8.72 -12.37
N VAL A 141 0.58 -7.82 -13.34
CA VAL A 141 -0.06 -6.51 -13.39
C VAL A 141 -1.09 -6.53 -14.50
N TRP A 142 -2.31 -6.17 -14.15
CA TRP A 142 -3.45 -6.15 -15.06
C TRP A 142 -3.78 -4.72 -15.48
N TYR A 143 -4.32 -4.55 -16.67
CA TYR A 143 -5.09 -3.40 -17.07
C TYR A 143 -6.54 -3.83 -17.24
N LEU A 144 -7.43 -3.16 -16.53
CA LEU A 144 -8.87 -3.43 -16.50
C LEU A 144 -9.60 -2.18 -16.97
N LYS A 145 -10.59 -2.33 -17.83
CA LYS A 145 -11.39 -1.18 -18.29
C LYS A 145 -12.81 -1.63 -18.60
N ASP A 146 -13.74 -0.81 -18.21
CA ASP A 146 -15.13 -0.84 -18.62
C ASP A 146 -15.26 0.05 -19.85
N THR A 147 -15.78 -0.49 -20.98
CA THR A 147 -15.95 0.25 -22.23
C THR A 147 -17.41 0.51 -22.58
N ASN A 148 -18.34 -0.09 -21.84
CA ASN A 148 -19.78 0.02 -22.05
C ASN A 148 -20.51 0.74 -20.88
N ASP A 149 -19.76 1.15 -19.85
CA ASP A 149 -20.20 1.91 -18.67
C ASP A 149 -21.24 1.16 -17.80
N ASP A 150 -21.12 -0.20 -17.75
CA ASP A 150 -21.96 -1.03 -16.88
C ASP A 150 -21.36 -1.25 -15.48
N GLY A 151 -20.15 -0.76 -15.26
CA GLY A 151 -19.43 -0.89 -14.00
C GLY A 151 -18.64 -2.19 -13.86
N VAL A 152 -18.51 -2.98 -14.95
CA VAL A 152 -17.77 -4.23 -15.01
C VAL A 152 -16.66 -4.12 -16.08
N ALA A 153 -15.47 -4.59 -15.76
CA ALA A 153 -14.36 -4.56 -16.71
C ALA A 153 -14.56 -5.61 -17.82
N ASP A 154 -14.84 -5.16 -19.05
CA ASP A 154 -14.87 -5.98 -20.26
C ASP A 154 -13.48 -6.11 -20.90
N VAL A 155 -12.57 -5.15 -20.71
CA VAL A 155 -11.15 -5.29 -21.05
C VAL A 155 -10.40 -5.79 -19.82
N ARG A 156 -9.82 -6.98 -19.93
CA ARG A 156 -9.03 -7.63 -18.87
C ARG A 156 -7.72 -8.15 -19.46
N GLN A 157 -6.69 -7.31 -19.43
CA GLN A 157 -5.42 -7.62 -20.06
C GLN A 157 -4.27 -7.62 -19.06
N ARG A 158 -3.54 -8.73 -18.98
CA ARG A 158 -2.25 -8.74 -18.28
C ARG A 158 -1.24 -7.94 -19.09
N VAL A 159 -0.52 -7.04 -18.44
CA VAL A 159 0.51 -6.21 -19.08
C VAL A 159 1.92 -6.59 -18.64
N PHE A 160 2.11 -6.95 -17.38
CA PHE A 160 3.34 -7.54 -16.86
C PHE A 160 3.06 -8.84 -16.14
N THR A 161 4.07 -9.71 -16.06
CA THR A 161 4.05 -10.96 -15.30
C THR A 161 5.43 -11.26 -14.72
N GLY A 162 5.55 -12.36 -13.94
CA GLY A 162 6.82 -12.87 -13.45
C GLY A 162 7.18 -12.43 -12.02
N PHE A 163 6.26 -11.81 -11.30
CA PHE A 163 6.44 -11.50 -9.88
C PHE A 163 6.19 -12.74 -9.02
N LYS A 164 7.09 -12.99 -8.04
CA LYS A 164 6.99 -14.21 -7.21
C LYS A 164 5.85 -14.13 -6.20
N LYS A 165 5.02 -15.19 -6.18
CA LYS A 165 3.92 -15.38 -5.24
C LYS A 165 4.36 -16.27 -4.07
N LEU A 166 5.21 -15.75 -3.14
CA LEU A 166 5.76 -16.53 -2.04
C LEU A 166 5.13 -16.15 -0.70
N ASN A 167 5.35 -14.93 -0.26
CA ASN A 167 4.81 -14.40 1.00
C ASN A 167 3.83 -13.28 0.66
N VAL A 168 2.57 -13.44 1.06
CA VAL A 168 1.49 -12.49 0.79
C VAL A 168 1.80 -11.07 1.27
N GLN A 169 2.53 -10.93 2.39
CA GLN A 169 2.93 -9.64 2.95
C GLN A 169 4.17 -9.04 2.27
N ALA A 170 4.68 -9.64 1.21
CA ALA A 170 5.94 -9.24 0.58
C ALA A 170 5.85 -9.13 -0.95
N VAL A 171 4.63 -9.14 -1.48
CA VAL A 171 4.33 -8.98 -2.90
C VAL A 171 4.44 -7.52 -3.34
N MET A 172 4.50 -7.28 -4.65
CA MET A 172 4.37 -5.93 -5.19
C MET A 172 3.05 -5.29 -4.77
N ASN A 173 3.05 -3.97 -4.60
CA ASN A 173 1.87 -3.25 -4.12
C ASN A 173 1.94 -1.76 -4.43
N ASN A 174 0.84 -1.06 -4.11
CA ASN A 174 0.75 0.39 -4.08
C ASN A 174 1.26 1.09 -5.35
N PRO A 175 0.65 0.84 -6.54
CA PRO A 175 0.93 1.62 -7.73
C PRO A 175 0.45 3.07 -7.52
N VAL A 176 1.34 4.05 -7.71
CA VAL A 176 1.03 5.48 -7.55
C VAL A 176 1.70 6.31 -8.63
N TRP A 177 1.06 7.41 -9.02
CA TRP A 177 1.62 8.36 -9.96
C TRP A 177 2.74 9.18 -9.33
N GLY A 178 3.88 9.26 -10.03
CA GLY A 178 4.92 10.24 -9.77
C GLY A 178 4.64 11.56 -10.50
N LEU A 179 5.35 12.63 -10.12
CA LEU A 179 5.25 13.93 -10.80
C LEU A 179 5.84 13.93 -12.22
N ASP A 180 6.59 12.89 -12.56
CA ASP A 180 7.19 12.64 -13.87
C ASP A 180 6.29 11.84 -14.82
N HIS A 181 5.01 11.73 -14.51
CA HIS A 181 3.99 10.99 -15.28
C HIS A 181 4.25 9.48 -15.41
N ARG A 182 5.00 8.91 -14.49
CA ARG A 182 5.23 7.46 -14.41
C ARG A 182 4.41 6.86 -13.27
N ILE A 183 4.00 5.62 -13.43
CA ILE A 183 3.40 4.84 -12.34
C ILE A 183 4.54 4.10 -11.62
N TYR A 184 4.68 4.38 -10.34
CA TYR A 184 5.64 3.75 -9.45
C TYR A 184 4.97 2.62 -8.68
N VAL A 185 5.64 1.49 -8.57
CA VAL A 185 5.14 0.30 -7.88
C VAL A 185 6.17 -0.15 -6.84
N ALA A 186 5.72 -0.37 -5.63
CA ALA A 186 6.53 -1.00 -4.60
C ALA A 186 6.77 -2.46 -4.97
N GLY A 187 8.02 -2.85 -5.19
CA GLY A 187 8.37 -4.18 -5.69
C GLY A 187 8.26 -5.30 -4.67
N GLY A 188 8.08 -4.94 -3.39
CA GLY A 188 8.06 -5.92 -2.30
C GLY A 188 9.42 -6.58 -2.06
N SER A 189 9.43 -7.69 -1.32
CA SER A 189 10.65 -8.44 -1.02
C SER A 189 10.67 -9.85 -1.60
N ASN A 190 9.58 -10.33 -2.19
CA ASN A 190 9.55 -11.63 -2.87
C ASN A 190 10.42 -11.61 -4.14
N GLY A 191 10.53 -10.43 -4.79
CA GLY A 191 11.26 -10.30 -6.04
C GLY A 191 10.53 -10.93 -7.21
N GLY A 192 11.30 -11.30 -8.23
CA GLY A 192 10.80 -11.85 -9.49
C GLY A 192 11.51 -11.24 -10.67
N GLU A 193 10.83 -11.23 -11.78
CA GLU A 193 11.33 -10.66 -13.04
C GLU A 193 10.17 -9.97 -13.75
N ILE A 194 10.35 -8.72 -14.16
CA ILE A 194 9.32 -8.06 -14.97
C ILE A 194 9.42 -8.65 -16.38
N GLN A 195 8.39 -9.35 -16.77
CA GLN A 195 8.23 -9.91 -18.11
C GLN A 195 7.04 -9.23 -18.79
N ARG A 196 7.21 -8.99 -20.07
CA ARG A 196 6.14 -8.51 -20.95
C ARG A 196 5.13 -9.62 -21.22
N VAL A 197 3.87 -9.29 -21.26
CA VAL A 197 2.83 -10.20 -21.74
C VAL A 197 2.53 -9.88 -23.20
N PRO A 198 2.74 -10.83 -24.15
CA PRO A 198 2.40 -10.63 -25.55
C PRO A 198 0.93 -10.30 -25.73
N GLY A 199 0.61 -9.44 -26.69
CA GLY A 199 -0.76 -8.99 -26.96
C GLY A 199 -1.23 -7.80 -26.15
N SER A 200 -0.38 -7.29 -25.21
CA SER A 200 -0.69 -6.10 -24.41
C SER A 200 -0.23 -4.77 -25.04
N GLU A 201 0.32 -4.81 -26.26
CA GLU A 201 0.95 -3.66 -26.93
C GLU A 201 -0.01 -2.51 -27.22
N HIS A 202 -1.28 -2.81 -27.39
CA HIS A 202 -2.34 -1.81 -27.62
C HIS A 202 -2.68 -1.00 -26.36
N ILE A 203 -2.37 -1.54 -25.17
CA ILE A 203 -2.55 -0.88 -23.88
C ILE A 203 -1.26 -0.20 -23.45
N LEU A 204 -0.18 -0.98 -23.45
CA LEU A 204 1.14 -0.53 -23.03
C LEU A 204 2.12 -0.75 -24.18
N PRO A 205 2.50 0.31 -24.92
CA PRO A 205 3.46 0.19 -25.99
C PRO A 205 4.79 -0.31 -25.44
N TRP A 206 5.37 -1.33 -26.08
CA TRP A 206 6.62 -1.90 -25.64
C TRP A 206 7.78 -1.48 -26.53
N PRO A 207 8.95 -1.16 -25.98
CA PRO A 207 10.14 -1.03 -26.78
C PRO A 207 10.43 -2.32 -27.54
N LYS A 208 10.80 -2.22 -28.83
CA LYS A 208 11.05 -3.41 -29.70
C LYS A 208 12.02 -4.43 -29.11
N ALA A 209 12.97 -3.98 -28.27
CA ALA A 209 14.01 -4.80 -27.66
C ALA A 209 13.83 -4.93 -26.13
N PHE A 210 12.60 -5.12 -25.65
CA PHE A 210 12.38 -5.37 -24.24
C PHE A 210 13.02 -6.68 -23.80
N LYS A 211 13.84 -6.60 -22.75
CA LYS A 211 14.41 -7.77 -22.06
C LYS A 211 13.80 -7.87 -20.68
N PRO A 212 13.53 -9.10 -20.18
CA PRO A 212 13.08 -9.29 -18.81
C PRO A 212 14.01 -8.59 -17.80
N ILE A 213 13.39 -7.92 -16.82
CA ILE A 213 14.12 -7.11 -15.84
C ILE A 213 14.02 -7.77 -14.46
N PRO A 214 15.13 -8.34 -13.93
CA PRO A 214 15.10 -8.99 -12.63
C PRO A 214 14.90 -7.97 -11.51
N ILE A 215 13.90 -8.23 -10.66
CA ILE A 215 13.62 -7.51 -9.43
C ILE A 215 14.13 -8.34 -8.25
N LYS A 216 15.07 -7.80 -7.48
CA LYS A 216 15.56 -8.45 -6.26
C LYS A 216 14.96 -7.81 -5.01
N ARG A 217 15.26 -6.55 -4.79
CA ARG A 217 14.75 -5.70 -3.70
C ARG A 217 14.63 -4.26 -4.19
N ASN A 218 14.20 -4.11 -5.42
CA ASN A 218 13.98 -2.84 -6.07
C ASN A 218 12.48 -2.62 -6.20
N ASP A 219 12.09 -1.38 -6.18
CA ASP A 219 10.83 -0.95 -6.73
C ASP A 219 11.01 -0.72 -8.22
N PHE A 220 9.94 -0.48 -8.93
CA PHE A 220 10.00 -0.15 -10.34
C PHE A 220 9.01 0.93 -10.70
N SER A 221 9.23 1.58 -11.82
CA SER A 221 8.28 2.49 -12.43
C SER A 221 8.11 2.16 -13.90
N PHE A 222 6.96 2.47 -14.45
CA PHE A 222 6.71 2.39 -15.88
C PHE A 222 5.99 3.62 -16.37
N ASP A 223 6.28 4.00 -17.60
CA ASP A 223 5.60 5.04 -18.31
C ASP A 223 4.50 4.40 -19.16
N PRO A 224 3.21 4.66 -18.88
CA PRO A 224 2.13 4.00 -19.61
C PRO A 224 1.93 4.53 -21.04
N VAL A 225 2.61 5.63 -21.43
CA VAL A 225 2.57 6.16 -22.79
C VAL A 225 3.64 5.51 -23.66
N THR A 226 4.85 5.31 -23.13
CA THR A 226 5.99 4.81 -23.91
C THR A 226 6.29 3.33 -23.65
N GLY A 227 5.73 2.76 -22.58
CA GLY A 227 6.03 1.39 -22.12
C GLY A 227 7.43 1.23 -21.52
N GLU A 228 8.16 2.33 -21.27
CA GLU A 228 9.48 2.27 -20.66
C GLU A 228 9.37 1.85 -19.20
N VAL A 229 10.10 0.81 -18.81
CA VAL A 229 10.20 0.32 -17.44
C VAL A 229 11.56 0.68 -16.86
N ARG A 230 11.58 1.14 -15.61
CA ARG A 230 12.80 1.47 -14.86
C ARG A 230 12.79 0.79 -13.49
N LEU A 231 13.96 0.32 -13.07
CA LEU A 231 14.17 -0.04 -11.68
C LEU A 231 14.34 1.22 -10.85
N GLU A 232 13.75 1.18 -9.64
CA GLU A 232 13.79 2.28 -8.69
C GLU A 232 14.44 1.85 -7.39
N SER A 233 15.05 2.82 -6.70
CA SER A 233 15.51 2.61 -5.34
C SER A 233 14.33 2.33 -4.44
N GLY A 234 14.42 1.32 -3.57
CA GLY A 234 13.30 0.99 -2.70
C GLY A 234 13.37 -0.42 -2.16
N GLY A 235 12.46 -1.27 -2.57
CA GLY A 235 12.12 -2.53 -1.94
C GLY A 235 11.13 -2.28 -0.79
N ALA A 236 10.21 -1.34 -1.00
CA ALA A 236 9.14 -1.05 -0.06
C ALA A 236 8.28 -2.28 0.14
N ARG A 237 7.94 -2.56 1.41
CA ARG A 237 7.09 -3.71 1.74
C ARG A 237 5.62 -3.34 1.80
N PHE A 238 5.31 -2.13 2.28
CA PHE A 238 3.94 -1.69 2.55
C PHE A 238 3.57 -0.40 1.82
N GLY A 239 4.21 -0.13 0.71
CA GLY A 239 3.88 1.01 -0.11
C GLY A 239 4.86 2.18 0.01
N HIS A 240 4.54 3.20 -0.74
CA HIS A 240 5.30 4.43 -0.85
C HIS A 240 4.40 5.59 -1.22
N THR A 241 4.92 6.81 -1.09
CA THR A 241 4.23 8.04 -1.48
C THR A 241 5.23 9.09 -1.90
N PHE A 242 4.73 10.17 -2.49
CA PHE A 242 5.51 11.35 -2.84
C PHE A 242 4.99 12.56 -2.07
N ASP A 243 5.88 13.50 -1.76
CA ASP A 243 5.49 14.84 -1.36
C ASP A 243 5.27 15.73 -2.60
N ASP A 244 4.90 17.00 -2.36
CA ASP A 244 4.58 17.94 -3.42
C ASP A 244 5.81 18.38 -4.25
N TRP A 245 7.02 18.03 -3.81
CA TRP A 245 8.29 18.27 -4.51
C TRP A 245 8.83 17.06 -5.24
N GLY A 246 8.10 15.92 -5.20
CA GLY A 246 8.52 14.67 -5.82
C GLY A 246 9.51 13.85 -4.99
N ASN A 247 9.73 14.19 -3.72
CA ASN A 247 10.51 13.34 -2.85
C ASN A 247 9.73 12.08 -2.51
N ARG A 248 10.37 10.93 -2.66
CA ARG A 248 9.74 9.64 -2.46
C ARG A 248 9.99 9.10 -1.06
N PHE A 249 8.93 8.64 -0.41
CA PHE A 249 8.95 8.04 0.92
C PHE A 249 8.45 6.60 0.86
N LEU A 250 9.10 5.70 1.60
CA LEU A 250 8.79 4.28 1.66
C LEU A 250 8.36 3.87 3.05
N CYS A 251 7.53 2.85 3.14
CA CYS A 251 7.12 2.21 4.38
C CYS A 251 7.60 0.76 4.45
N ASN A 252 8.23 0.41 5.56
CA ASN A 252 8.69 -0.95 5.88
C ASN A 252 8.44 -1.27 7.36
N ILE A 253 8.45 -2.56 7.73
CA ILE A 253 8.17 -3.05 9.09
C ILE A 253 8.96 -2.31 10.17
N ARG A 254 10.29 -2.13 9.98
CA ARG A 254 11.17 -1.55 10.99
C ARG A 254 11.37 -0.05 10.83
N ASN A 255 11.04 0.47 9.68
CA ASN A 255 11.24 1.87 9.32
C ASN A 255 9.97 2.34 8.60
N PRO A 256 9.02 2.87 9.36
CA PRO A 256 7.70 3.24 8.83
C PRO A 256 7.76 4.44 7.89
N CYS A 257 8.84 5.23 7.92
CA CYS A 257 9.03 6.36 7.01
C CYS A 257 10.51 6.47 6.64
N GLN A 258 10.82 6.22 5.37
CA GLN A 258 12.17 6.27 4.81
C GLN A 258 12.16 7.17 3.57
N HIS A 259 12.99 8.20 3.55
CA HIS A 259 13.18 9.05 2.36
C HIS A 259 14.17 8.41 1.39
N VAL A 260 13.80 8.32 0.12
CA VAL A 260 14.67 7.88 -0.98
C VAL A 260 15.50 9.07 -1.45
N VAL A 261 16.74 9.15 -1.01
CA VAL A 261 17.63 10.28 -1.32
C VAL A 261 18.24 10.16 -2.71
N LEU A 262 18.57 8.94 -3.13
CA LEU A 262 19.25 8.70 -4.41
C LEU A 262 18.40 7.78 -5.30
N PRO A 263 18.10 8.18 -6.53
CA PRO A 263 17.43 7.32 -7.49
C PRO A 263 18.33 6.16 -7.91
N TYR A 264 17.73 5.03 -8.24
CA TYR A 264 18.45 3.81 -8.63
C TYR A 264 19.46 4.03 -9.77
N ARG A 265 19.08 4.83 -10.77
CA ARG A 265 19.94 5.17 -11.89
C ARG A 265 21.29 5.79 -11.48
N SER A 266 21.30 6.57 -10.39
CA SER A 266 22.52 7.18 -9.85
C SER A 266 23.35 6.15 -9.11
N LEU A 267 22.72 5.26 -8.35
CA LEU A 267 23.40 4.16 -7.66
C LEU A 267 23.99 3.16 -8.65
N ALA A 268 23.27 2.81 -9.70
CA ALA A 268 23.71 1.85 -10.71
C ALA A 268 24.94 2.32 -11.52
N ARG A 269 25.18 3.62 -11.58
CA ARG A 269 26.34 4.22 -12.27
C ARG A 269 27.58 4.40 -11.39
N ASN A 270 27.40 4.28 -10.08
CA ASN A 270 28.51 4.47 -9.15
C ASN A 270 29.24 3.13 -8.94
N PRO A 271 30.51 3.00 -9.32
CA PRO A 271 31.29 1.77 -9.11
C PRO A 271 31.76 1.56 -7.65
N ASP A 272 31.35 2.42 -6.71
CA ASP A 272 31.76 2.34 -5.31
C ASP A 272 31.33 0.99 -4.69
N PRO A 273 32.28 0.25 -4.04
CA PRO A 273 32.01 -0.99 -3.34
C PRO A 273 30.90 -0.91 -2.28
N CYS A 274 30.56 0.26 -1.79
CA CYS A 274 29.35 0.47 -0.96
C CYS A 274 28.06 -0.02 -1.65
N GLN A 275 28.03 -0.11 -2.97
CA GLN A 275 26.92 -0.71 -3.70
C GLN A 275 26.94 -2.24 -3.67
N THR A 276 28.10 -2.87 -3.62
CA THR A 276 28.24 -4.33 -3.51
C THR A 276 27.90 -4.83 -2.11
N LEU A 277 28.09 -4.00 -1.09
CA LEU A 277 27.58 -4.24 0.26
C LEU A 277 26.05 -3.97 0.36
N GLY A 278 25.47 -3.35 -0.65
CA GLY A 278 24.13 -2.82 -0.70
C GLY A 278 23.08 -3.73 -1.31
N ALA A 279 23.34 -5.02 -1.56
CA ALA A 279 22.23 -5.96 -1.80
C ALA A 279 21.26 -6.06 -0.61
N GLY A 280 21.52 -5.34 0.48
CA GLY A 280 20.68 -5.23 1.66
C GLY A 280 20.63 -3.86 2.34
N ARG A 281 21.40 -2.87 1.89
CA ARG A 281 21.43 -1.54 2.52
C ARG A 281 21.42 -0.47 1.45
N GLN A 282 20.24 -0.07 1.04
CA GLN A 282 20.12 1.16 0.26
C GLN A 282 20.45 2.36 1.18
N PRO A 283 21.14 3.40 0.68
CA PRO A 283 21.46 4.58 1.46
C PRO A 283 20.18 5.38 1.72
N PHE A 284 19.40 4.95 2.68
CA PHE A 284 18.32 5.75 3.24
C PHE A 284 18.92 6.60 4.34
N ALA A 285 18.73 7.90 4.27
CA ALA A 285 19.02 8.76 5.40
C ALA A 285 18.14 8.32 6.56
N LYS A 286 18.67 7.51 7.47
CA LYS A 286 18.04 7.26 8.77
C LYS A 286 18.03 8.57 9.52
N LYS A 287 16.99 9.37 9.42
CA LYS A 287 16.69 10.34 10.45
C LYS A 287 16.40 9.52 11.71
N ARG A 288 17.38 9.39 12.59
CA ARG A 288 17.17 8.89 13.96
C ARG A 288 16.16 9.82 14.59
N THR A 289 14.90 9.45 14.57
CA THR A 289 13.93 10.00 15.50
C THR A 289 14.38 9.55 16.87
N ARG A 290 15.08 10.44 17.60
CA ARG A 290 15.30 10.26 19.02
C ARG A 290 13.93 10.04 19.62
N ARG A 291 13.71 8.86 20.19
CA ARG A 291 12.56 8.55 21.03
C ARG A 291 12.51 9.60 22.15
N ARG A 292 11.86 10.71 21.92
CA ARG A 292 11.32 11.53 23.01
C ARG A 292 9.94 10.95 23.31
N ARG A 293 9.75 10.61 24.58
CA ARG A 293 8.52 10.07 25.13
C ARG A 293 7.32 10.87 24.63
N GLY A 294 6.48 10.24 23.93
CA GLY A 294 5.05 10.24 23.79
C GLY A 294 4.24 11.52 23.94
N ARG A 295 4.67 12.73 23.55
CA ARG A 295 3.75 13.87 23.43
C ARG A 295 4.07 14.89 22.33
N ASP A 296 5.24 14.86 21.68
CA ASP A 296 5.65 15.92 20.76
C ASP A 296 5.74 15.51 19.27
N LEU A 297 5.20 14.36 18.90
CA LEU A 297 5.37 13.81 17.54
C LEU A 297 4.46 14.46 16.49
N ILE A 298 3.46 15.22 16.91
CA ILE A 298 2.44 15.80 16.01
C ILE A 298 2.74 17.25 15.61
N GLN A 299 3.58 17.96 16.38
CA GLN A 299 3.76 19.42 16.16
C GLN A 299 4.92 19.83 15.24
N ARG A 300 5.74 18.91 14.70
CA ARG A 300 6.92 19.29 13.89
C ARG A 300 6.93 18.80 12.44
N HIS A 301 5.81 18.34 11.91
CA HIS A 301 5.71 17.96 10.49
C HIS A 301 4.75 18.85 9.71
N HIS A 302 4.97 20.16 9.75
CA HIS A 302 4.28 21.12 8.88
C HIS A 302 4.77 21.06 7.40
N GLY A 303 5.30 19.95 6.93
CA GLY A 303 5.80 19.81 5.57
C GLY A 303 5.50 18.49 4.90
N LEU A 304 4.77 17.59 5.55
CA LEU A 304 4.35 16.37 4.88
C LEU A 304 2.98 16.58 4.24
N SER A 305 2.93 16.39 2.94
CA SER A 305 1.73 16.43 2.11
C SER A 305 0.54 15.79 2.81
N ARG A 306 -0.63 16.39 2.65
CA ARG A 306 -1.92 15.94 3.20
C ARG A 306 -2.31 14.49 2.84
N ARG A 307 -1.48 13.79 2.07
CA ARG A 307 -1.70 12.41 1.61
C ARG A 307 -1.05 11.31 2.47
N CYS A 308 -0.16 11.64 3.42
CA CYS A 308 0.47 10.61 4.27
C CYS A 308 -0.47 9.93 5.29
N VAL A 309 -1.75 10.27 5.32
CA VAL A 309 -2.74 9.69 6.26
C VAL A 309 -3.62 8.62 5.58
N SER A 310 -3.44 8.35 4.28
CA SER A 310 -4.27 7.38 3.55
C SER A 310 -3.76 5.94 3.61
N GLY A 311 -3.05 5.55 4.66
CA GLY A 311 -2.63 4.17 4.88
C GLY A 311 -3.67 3.43 5.73
N SER A 312 -4.53 2.68 5.08
CA SER A 312 -5.30 1.55 5.61
C SER A 312 -6.03 1.72 6.95
N VAL A 313 -7.15 2.41 6.93
CA VAL A 313 -8.30 2.04 7.76
C VAL A 313 -9.46 1.82 6.79
N SER A 314 -9.92 0.59 6.70
CA SER A 314 -10.95 0.13 5.78
C SER A 314 -12.20 1.02 5.86
N GLY A 315 -12.49 1.74 4.78
CA GLY A 315 -13.75 2.46 4.64
C GLY A 315 -13.91 3.77 5.41
N LEU A 316 -12.89 4.27 6.11
CA LEU A 316 -12.97 5.52 6.88
C LEU A 316 -12.08 6.62 6.29
N ARG A 317 -12.65 7.82 6.13
CA ARG A 317 -11.95 9.03 5.67
C ARG A 317 -11.82 10.04 6.81
N VAL A 318 -10.63 10.63 6.99
CA VAL A 318 -10.44 11.77 7.91
C VAL A 318 -10.65 13.08 7.14
N ARG A 319 -11.61 13.88 7.55
CA ARG A 319 -11.91 15.18 6.95
C ARG A 319 -11.62 16.31 7.93
N ARG A 320 -11.04 17.40 7.44
CA ARG A 320 -10.87 18.62 8.25
C ARG A 320 -12.18 19.42 8.19
N ARG A 321 -12.78 19.73 9.35
CA ARG A 321 -13.90 20.67 9.42
C ARG A 321 -13.44 22.04 8.88
N ARG A 322 -14.17 22.60 7.93
CA ARG A 322 -13.99 24.00 7.53
C ARG A 322 -14.51 24.87 8.67
N GLY A 323 -13.61 25.35 9.54
CA GLY A 323 -13.92 26.46 10.42
C GLY A 323 -14.16 27.73 9.60
N ARG A 324 -15.15 28.53 9.99
CA ARG A 324 -15.33 29.88 9.43
C ARG A 324 -14.02 30.63 9.56
N GLN A 325 -13.43 31.08 8.45
CA GLN A 325 -12.37 32.06 8.45
C GLN A 325 -12.96 33.37 8.96
N SER A 326 -12.63 33.78 10.18
CA SER A 326 -12.68 35.19 10.57
C SER A 326 -11.58 35.90 9.80
N LEU A 327 -11.99 36.79 8.90
CA LEU A 327 -11.11 37.74 8.24
C LEU A 327 -10.46 38.61 9.33
N LEU A 328 -9.17 38.45 9.54
CA LEU A 328 -8.36 39.45 10.23
C LEU A 328 -8.03 40.55 9.20
N PRO A 329 -8.10 41.87 9.56
CA PRO A 329 -7.77 42.92 8.67
C PRO A 329 -6.27 42.96 8.36
N ASP A 330 -5.94 43.29 7.10
CA ASP A 330 -4.59 43.57 6.61
C ASP A 330 -3.94 44.68 7.46
N GLU A 331 -2.86 44.35 8.16
CA GLU A 331 -1.91 45.36 8.62
C GLU A 331 -0.92 45.65 7.50
N THR A 332 -1.08 46.83 6.91
CA THR A 332 -0.13 47.42 5.98
C THR A 332 1.18 47.67 6.70
N CYS A 333 2.26 47.02 6.27
CA CYS A 333 3.62 47.47 6.56
C CYS A 333 3.99 48.65 5.70
N SER A 334 4.28 49.77 6.34
CA SER A 334 5.04 50.90 5.82
C SER A 334 6.54 50.63 5.87
#